data_f4f858a2e1b4ea3c091e9679d1550189
#
_entry.id   f4f858a2e1b4ea3c091e9679d1550189
#
_cell.length_a   1.000
_cell.length_b   1.000
_cell.length_c   1.000
_cell.angle_alpha   90.00
_cell.angle_beta   90.00
_cell.angle_gamma   90.00
#
_symmetry.space_group_name_H-M   'P 1'
#
loop_
_entity.id
_entity.type
_entity.pdbx_description
1 polymer ?
#
loop_
_entity_poly.entity_id
_entity_poly.type
_entity_poly.pdbx_seq_one_letter_code
_entity_poly.pdbx_strand_id
1 'polypeptide(L)'
;MAARRKITLDRRKVVSRILKDRGELLLVTGLGAPTWDAASVEDNPNNFYLWGGMGGAVLTGLGLALAQPKRRVLVITGDGEMLMGVGGLATVAVQKPSNLAICIVDNQRYGETGMQETHTAHGVDLAAMAAGAGFQTTSTVYTSAELNTAIPVLYNEPGPVFVDVKITAVDQPMTLPPRDGPTLKHRFRENLLGSV
;
A
#
# COMPACT_ATOMS: atom_id res chain seq x y z
N MET A 1 18.14 -23.22 8.70
CA MET A 1 16.96 -22.31 8.57
C MET A 1 17.22 -21.09 9.43
N ALA A 2 17.19 -19.89 8.88
CA ALA A 2 17.28 -18.66 9.67
C ALA A 2 16.07 -18.58 10.62
N ALA A 3 16.30 -18.15 11.87
CA ALA A 3 15.22 -18.01 12.84
C ALA A 3 14.16 -17.01 12.32
N ARG A 4 12.91 -17.42 12.33
CA ARG A 4 11.80 -16.57 11.86
C ARG A 4 11.72 -15.33 12.76
N ARG A 5 11.84 -14.14 12.18
CA ARG A 5 11.76 -12.88 12.95
C ARG A 5 10.34 -12.71 13.55
N LYS A 6 10.27 -12.24 14.78
CA LYS A 6 8.99 -12.01 15.48
C LYS A 6 8.27 -10.81 14.87
N ILE A 7 7.00 -11.01 14.51
CA ILE A 7 6.10 -9.95 14.02
C ILE A 7 5.37 -9.35 15.22
N THR A 8 5.48 -8.03 15.42
CA THR A 8 4.90 -7.31 16.57
C THR A 8 4.20 -6.01 16.20
N LEU A 9 4.28 -5.59 14.93
CA LEU A 9 3.70 -4.33 14.49
C LEU A 9 2.17 -4.46 14.37
N ASP A 10 1.47 -3.47 14.89
CA ASP A 10 0.02 -3.31 14.73
C ASP A 10 -0.28 -2.57 13.43
N ARG A 11 -1.18 -3.12 12.61
CA ARG A 11 -1.54 -2.62 11.28
C ARG A 11 -1.99 -1.17 11.30
N ARG A 12 -2.95 -0.84 12.17
CA ARG A 12 -3.54 0.51 12.24
C ARG A 12 -2.52 1.55 12.70
N LYS A 13 -1.68 1.19 13.68
CA LYS A 13 -0.58 2.06 14.11
C LYS A 13 0.45 2.28 13.01
N VAL A 14 0.75 1.25 12.22
CA VAL A 14 1.65 1.37 11.05
C VAL A 14 1.09 2.37 10.05
N VAL A 15 -0.15 2.18 9.60
CA VAL A 15 -0.80 3.07 8.62
C VAL A 15 -0.94 4.49 9.17
N SER A 16 -1.35 4.64 10.43
CA SER A 16 -1.42 5.96 11.10
C SER A 16 -0.08 6.69 11.11
N ARG A 17 1.02 5.98 11.39
CA ARG A 17 2.37 6.59 11.37
C ARG A 17 2.82 6.95 9.98
N ILE A 18 2.52 6.11 8.98
CA ILE A 18 2.84 6.40 7.58
C ILE A 18 2.10 7.65 7.10
N LEU A 19 0.83 7.84 7.47
CA LEU A 19 -0.02 8.92 6.97
C LEU A 19 -0.03 10.19 7.84
N LYS A 20 0.68 10.21 8.98
CA LYS A 20 0.62 11.30 9.97
C LYS A 20 0.94 12.68 9.37
N ASP A 21 2.00 12.78 8.59
CA ASP A 21 2.51 14.05 8.05
C ASP A 21 2.52 13.99 6.50
N ARG A 22 1.43 13.47 5.93
CA ARG A 22 1.35 13.08 4.52
C ARG A 22 1.36 14.25 3.52
N GLY A 23 1.07 15.48 3.95
CA GLY A 23 0.99 16.64 3.06
C GLY A 23 0.08 16.38 1.84
N GLU A 24 0.55 16.70 0.66
CA GLU A 24 -0.17 16.56 -0.60
C GLU A 24 -0.05 15.15 -1.27
N LEU A 25 0.37 14.14 -0.51
CA LEU A 25 0.50 12.76 -0.99
C LEU A 25 -0.84 12.23 -1.54
N LEU A 26 -0.81 11.64 -2.72
CA LEU A 26 -1.93 10.89 -3.28
C LEU A 26 -1.87 9.45 -2.78
N LEU A 27 -2.95 8.98 -2.19
CA LEU A 27 -3.04 7.63 -1.65
C LEU A 27 -4.00 6.77 -2.48
N VAL A 28 -3.53 5.58 -2.86
CA VAL A 28 -4.39 4.50 -3.36
C VAL A 28 -4.36 3.37 -2.35
N THR A 29 -5.53 2.90 -1.91
CA THR A 29 -5.59 1.74 -1.00
C THR A 29 -6.19 0.54 -1.71
N GLY A 30 -5.70 -0.64 -1.34
CA GLY A 30 -6.29 -1.90 -1.75
C GLY A 30 -7.55 -2.26 -0.96
N LEU A 31 -8.15 -3.40 -1.31
CA LEU A 31 -9.35 -3.93 -0.70
C LEU A 31 -9.19 -4.15 0.82
N GLY A 32 -10.27 -3.91 1.55
CA GLY A 32 -10.44 -4.32 2.95
C GLY A 32 -9.60 -3.52 3.93
N ALA A 33 -8.81 -4.21 4.73
CA ALA A 33 -8.07 -3.65 5.86
C ALA A 33 -7.21 -2.41 5.56
N PRO A 34 -6.45 -2.32 4.45
CA PRO A 34 -5.69 -1.11 4.10
C PRO A 34 -6.59 0.12 3.93
N THR A 35 -7.76 -0.06 3.32
CA THR A 35 -8.77 1.00 3.16
C THR A 35 -9.34 1.46 4.51
N TRP A 36 -9.70 0.53 5.39
CA TRP A 36 -10.25 0.86 6.72
C TRP A 36 -9.24 1.56 7.61
N ASP A 37 -7.98 1.15 7.54
CA ASP A 37 -6.91 1.78 8.32
C ASP A 37 -6.61 3.19 7.83
N ALA A 38 -6.56 3.40 6.52
CA ALA A 38 -6.40 4.75 5.96
C ALA A 38 -7.57 5.67 6.33
N ALA A 39 -8.82 5.17 6.22
CA ALA A 39 -10.01 5.91 6.61
C ALA A 39 -10.07 6.21 8.11
N SER A 40 -9.48 5.34 8.96
CA SER A 40 -9.42 5.57 10.41
C SER A 40 -8.46 6.68 10.81
N VAL A 41 -7.52 7.04 9.94
CA VAL A 41 -6.64 8.19 10.14
C VAL A 41 -7.37 9.46 9.72
N GLU A 42 -7.86 9.48 8.48
CA GLU A 42 -8.59 10.60 7.91
C GLU A 42 -9.24 10.19 6.58
N ASP A 43 -10.51 10.55 6.38
CA ASP A 43 -11.13 10.48 5.06
C ASP A 43 -10.74 11.71 4.22
N ASN A 44 -9.56 11.65 3.64
CA ASN A 44 -8.92 12.74 2.91
C ASN A 44 -9.30 12.72 1.41
N PRO A 45 -9.56 13.86 0.75
CA PRO A 45 -9.87 13.92 -0.68
C PRO A 45 -8.72 13.44 -1.60
N ASN A 46 -7.49 13.36 -1.08
CA ASN A 46 -6.36 12.72 -1.76
C ASN A 46 -6.35 11.19 -1.63
N ASN A 47 -7.36 10.57 -1.01
CA ASN A 47 -7.48 9.12 -0.91
C ASN A 47 -8.37 8.58 -2.02
N PHE A 48 -7.84 7.60 -2.76
CA PHE A 48 -8.61 6.78 -3.69
C PHE A 48 -8.72 5.35 -3.12
N TYR A 49 -9.90 5.01 -2.64
CA TYR A 49 -10.19 3.70 -2.07
C TYR A 49 -10.65 2.73 -3.16
N LEU A 50 -9.84 1.71 -3.44
CA LEU A 50 -10.19 0.71 -4.44
C LEU A 50 -10.96 -0.44 -3.78
N TRP A 51 -12.28 -0.31 -3.72
CA TRP A 51 -13.16 -1.22 -2.99
C TRP A 51 -13.29 -2.63 -3.55
N GLY A 52 -13.13 -2.82 -4.83
CA GLY A 52 -13.53 -4.05 -5.48
C GLY A 52 -12.57 -4.58 -6.54
N GLY A 53 -11.36 -4.11 -6.59
CA GLY A 53 -10.38 -4.52 -7.59
C GLY A 53 -9.20 -5.26 -6.98
N MET A 54 -9.42 -6.38 -6.29
CA MET A 54 -8.33 -7.14 -5.68
C MET A 54 -7.23 -7.47 -6.70
N GLY A 55 -5.98 -7.11 -6.40
CA GLY A 55 -4.84 -7.17 -7.30
C GLY A 55 -4.64 -5.91 -8.17
N GLY A 56 -5.56 -4.93 -8.12
CA GLY A 56 -5.54 -3.75 -8.98
C GLY A 56 -4.88 -2.51 -8.40
N ALA A 57 -4.64 -2.44 -7.07
CA ALA A 57 -4.20 -1.22 -6.42
C ALA A 57 -2.85 -0.70 -6.94
N VAL A 58 -1.88 -1.57 -7.16
CA VAL A 58 -0.55 -1.19 -7.65
C VAL A 58 -0.60 -0.60 -9.05
N LEU A 59 -1.36 -1.21 -9.96
CA LEU A 59 -1.50 -0.69 -11.34
C LEU A 59 -2.36 0.57 -11.40
N THR A 60 -3.34 0.73 -10.51
CA THR A 60 -4.08 1.99 -10.33
C THR A 60 -3.13 3.10 -9.85
N GLY A 61 -2.29 2.80 -8.85
CA GLY A 61 -1.24 3.71 -8.39
C GLY A 61 -0.24 4.08 -9.48
N LEU A 62 0.16 3.12 -10.33
CA LEU A 62 1.02 3.38 -11.49
C LEU A 62 0.35 4.37 -12.45
N GLY A 63 -0.89 4.11 -12.85
CA GLY A 63 -1.64 5.00 -13.74
C GLY A 63 -1.75 6.42 -13.18
N LEU A 64 -2.01 6.55 -11.88
CA LEU A 64 -2.06 7.83 -11.18
C LEU A 64 -0.68 8.52 -11.15
N ALA A 65 0.40 7.80 -10.86
CA ALA A 65 1.76 8.32 -10.84
C ALA A 65 2.19 8.87 -12.21
N LEU A 66 1.86 8.17 -13.28
CA LEU A 66 2.11 8.62 -14.65
C LEU A 66 1.28 9.86 -15.03
N ALA A 67 0.03 9.93 -14.58
CA ALA A 67 -0.86 11.06 -14.84
C ALA A 67 -0.54 12.30 -13.98
N GLN A 68 0.11 12.11 -12.82
CA GLN A 68 0.45 13.16 -11.84
C GLN A 68 1.95 13.15 -11.49
N PRO A 69 2.85 13.40 -12.46
CA PRO A 69 4.29 13.18 -12.28
C PRO A 69 4.95 14.09 -11.22
N LYS A 70 4.29 15.17 -10.83
CA LYS A 70 4.77 16.11 -9.80
C LYS A 70 4.26 15.79 -8.39
N ARG A 71 3.35 14.83 -8.25
CA ARG A 71 2.76 14.43 -6.97
C ARG A 71 3.30 13.06 -6.55
N ARG A 72 3.63 12.91 -5.27
CA ARG A 72 3.97 11.59 -4.72
C ARG A 72 2.71 10.74 -4.68
N VAL A 73 2.80 9.50 -5.17
CA VAL A 73 1.74 8.50 -5.09
C VAL A 73 2.21 7.38 -4.18
N LEU A 74 1.43 7.08 -3.17
CA LEU A 74 1.62 5.93 -2.28
C LEU A 74 0.48 4.93 -2.49
N VAL A 75 0.83 3.68 -2.71
CA VAL A 75 -0.12 2.56 -2.65
C VAL A 75 0.04 1.88 -1.31
N ILE A 76 -1.05 1.69 -0.55
CA ILE A 76 -1.07 0.82 0.63
C ILE A 76 -2.01 -0.33 0.35
N THR A 77 -1.49 -1.55 0.35
CA THR A 77 -2.28 -2.75 0.06
C THR A 77 -1.85 -3.94 0.92
N GLY A 78 -2.63 -5.02 0.91
CA GLY A 78 -2.32 -6.26 1.62
C GLY A 78 -1.46 -7.21 0.79
N ASP A 79 -0.85 -8.18 1.46
CA ASP A 79 -0.04 -9.23 0.84
C ASP A 79 -0.86 -10.12 -0.10
N GLY A 80 -2.07 -10.50 0.28
CA GLY A 80 -2.95 -11.32 -0.57
C GLY A 80 -3.36 -10.60 -1.85
N GLU A 81 -3.68 -9.30 -1.75
CA GLU A 81 -3.97 -8.48 -2.93
C GLU A 81 -2.74 -8.31 -3.83
N MET A 82 -1.57 -8.02 -3.24
CA MET A 82 -0.34 -7.90 -4.01
C MET A 82 -0.02 -9.18 -4.77
N LEU A 83 -0.20 -10.34 -4.14
CA LEU A 83 0.02 -11.64 -4.79
C LEU A 83 -0.91 -11.88 -5.98
N MET A 84 -2.17 -11.44 -5.90
CA MET A 84 -3.09 -11.54 -7.04
C MET A 84 -2.67 -10.68 -8.22
N GLY A 85 -2.08 -9.53 -7.96
CA GLY A 85 -1.60 -8.59 -8.98
C GLY A 85 -0.08 -8.60 -9.17
N VAL A 86 0.63 -9.64 -8.75
CA VAL A 86 2.09 -9.65 -8.69
C VAL A 86 2.79 -9.38 -10.01
N GLY A 87 2.21 -9.79 -11.14
CA GLY A 87 2.70 -9.47 -12.48
C GLY A 87 2.75 -7.97 -12.77
N GLY A 88 1.96 -7.16 -12.07
CA GLY A 88 2.00 -5.70 -12.14
C GLY A 88 3.33 -5.09 -11.72
N LEU A 89 4.13 -5.78 -10.87
CA LEU A 89 5.47 -5.33 -10.50
C LEU A 89 6.40 -5.19 -11.70
N ALA A 90 6.32 -6.12 -12.66
CA ALA A 90 7.09 -6.05 -13.90
C ALA A 90 6.69 -4.82 -14.74
N THR A 91 5.39 -4.52 -14.83
CA THR A 91 4.90 -3.33 -15.53
C THR A 91 5.39 -2.05 -14.86
N VAL A 92 5.34 -1.95 -13.54
CA VAL A 92 5.85 -0.81 -12.78
C VAL A 92 7.36 -0.63 -13.01
N ALA A 93 8.13 -1.73 -12.95
CA ALA A 93 9.58 -1.70 -13.16
C ALA A 93 9.97 -1.22 -14.58
N VAL A 94 9.20 -1.57 -15.61
CA VAL A 94 9.40 -1.09 -16.98
C VAL A 94 9.10 0.41 -17.10
N GLN A 95 8.02 0.90 -16.46
CA GLN A 95 7.60 2.31 -16.52
C GLN A 95 8.48 3.24 -15.66
N LYS A 96 9.16 2.72 -14.64
CA LYS A 96 10.08 3.46 -13.74
C LYS A 96 9.53 4.78 -13.21
N PRO A 97 8.32 4.81 -12.64
CA PRO A 97 7.72 6.05 -12.13
C PRO A 97 8.50 6.56 -10.91
N SER A 98 9.22 7.68 -11.05
CA SER A 98 10.05 8.23 -9.96
C SER A 98 9.25 8.68 -8.73
N ASN A 99 7.94 8.86 -8.88
CA ASN A 99 7.04 9.37 -7.85
C ASN A 99 6.13 8.29 -7.23
N LEU A 100 6.33 7.00 -7.51
CA LEU A 100 5.51 5.90 -6.96
C LEU A 100 6.22 5.19 -5.81
N ALA A 101 5.52 5.01 -4.69
CA ALA A 101 5.88 4.09 -3.61
C ALA A 101 4.75 3.09 -3.36
N ILE A 102 5.13 1.87 -3.01
CA ILE A 102 4.23 0.75 -2.70
C ILE A 102 4.57 0.26 -1.31
N CYS A 103 3.59 0.24 -0.42
CA CYS A 103 3.69 -0.27 0.94
C CYS A 103 2.73 -1.44 1.12
N ILE A 104 3.26 -2.61 1.41
CA ILE A 104 2.45 -3.77 1.74
C ILE A 104 2.28 -3.85 3.27
N VAL A 105 1.05 -4.00 3.74
CA VAL A 105 0.75 -4.35 5.13
C VAL A 105 0.47 -5.85 5.18
N ASP A 106 1.54 -6.62 5.40
CA ASP A 106 1.56 -8.07 5.29
C ASP A 106 1.25 -8.73 6.64
N ASN A 107 0.00 -9.18 6.78
CA ASN A 107 -0.46 -9.96 7.93
C ASN A 107 -0.39 -11.48 7.70
N GLN A 108 0.07 -11.91 6.52
CA GLN A 108 0.16 -13.31 6.12
C GLN A 108 -1.22 -14.02 6.07
N ARG A 109 -2.32 -13.27 5.88
CA ARG A 109 -3.70 -13.79 5.92
C ARG A 109 -4.61 -13.10 4.91
N TYR A 110 -5.56 -13.88 4.37
CA TYR A 110 -6.72 -13.38 3.64
C TYR A 110 -7.83 -13.01 4.63
N GLY A 111 -7.79 -11.80 5.19
CA GLY A 111 -8.69 -11.35 6.26
C GLY A 111 -10.17 -11.36 5.89
N GLU A 112 -10.49 -11.00 4.62
CA GLU A 112 -11.88 -10.86 4.16
C GLU A 112 -12.61 -12.20 3.93
N THR A 113 -11.87 -13.32 3.84
CA THR A 113 -12.43 -14.62 3.46
C THR A 113 -12.32 -15.69 4.55
N GLY A 114 -11.82 -15.32 5.73
CA GLY A 114 -11.75 -16.25 6.88
C GLY A 114 -10.33 -16.54 7.37
N MET A 115 -9.41 -15.62 7.21
CA MET A 115 -8.05 -15.67 7.79
C MET A 115 -7.19 -16.85 7.29
N GLN A 116 -7.44 -17.35 6.09
CA GLN A 116 -6.58 -18.34 5.45
C GLN A 116 -5.15 -17.79 5.28
N GLU A 117 -4.15 -18.65 5.37
CA GLU A 117 -2.75 -18.26 5.15
C GLU A 117 -2.50 -17.84 3.71
N THR A 118 -1.82 -16.70 3.54
CA THR A 118 -1.29 -16.30 2.25
C THR A 118 0.08 -16.97 2.01
N HIS A 119 0.60 -16.83 0.82
CA HIS A 119 1.90 -17.41 0.44
C HIS A 119 3.07 -16.83 1.27
N THR A 120 2.94 -15.59 1.78
CA THR A 120 3.96 -14.97 2.66
C THR A 120 4.08 -15.69 4.00
N ALA A 121 3.01 -16.36 4.47
CA ALA A 121 3.07 -17.26 5.64
C ALA A 121 4.00 -18.45 5.41
N HIS A 122 4.20 -18.86 4.16
CA HIS A 122 5.00 -20.00 3.74
C HIS A 122 6.37 -19.60 3.16
N GLY A 123 6.82 -18.35 3.38
CA GLY A 123 8.17 -17.91 3.05
C GLY A 123 8.31 -17.22 1.70
N VAL A 124 7.20 -16.92 1.00
CA VAL A 124 7.26 -16.03 -0.17
C VAL A 124 7.65 -14.62 0.27
N ASP A 125 8.64 -14.04 -0.38
CA ASP A 125 9.20 -12.73 -0.10
C ASP A 125 8.81 -11.73 -1.19
N LEU A 126 7.87 -10.86 -0.86
CA LEU A 126 7.35 -9.85 -1.79
C LEU A 126 8.39 -8.78 -2.14
N ALA A 127 9.25 -8.41 -1.19
CA ALA A 127 10.32 -7.45 -1.45
C ALA A 127 11.38 -8.03 -2.42
N ALA A 128 11.72 -9.33 -2.27
CA ALA A 128 12.57 -10.03 -3.21
C ALA A 128 11.93 -10.16 -4.60
N MET A 129 10.60 -10.40 -4.68
CA MET A 129 9.88 -10.42 -5.95
C MET A 129 9.91 -9.05 -6.66
N ALA A 130 9.73 -7.96 -5.91
CA ALA A 130 9.86 -6.60 -6.44
C ALA A 130 11.28 -6.31 -6.93
N ALA A 131 12.31 -6.69 -6.17
CA ALA A 131 13.71 -6.58 -6.57
C ALA A 131 13.99 -7.38 -7.86
N GLY A 132 13.50 -8.63 -7.93
CA GLY A 132 13.60 -9.48 -9.13
C GLY A 132 12.87 -8.91 -10.34
N ALA A 133 11.79 -8.15 -10.16
CA ALA A 133 11.11 -7.43 -11.21
C ALA A 133 11.88 -6.19 -11.71
N GLY A 134 12.85 -5.69 -10.93
CA GLY A 134 13.70 -4.54 -11.32
C GLY A 134 13.56 -3.29 -10.44
N PHE A 135 12.87 -3.36 -9.30
CA PHE A 135 12.86 -2.27 -8.34
C PHE A 135 14.24 -2.11 -7.69
N GLN A 136 14.74 -0.87 -7.64
CA GLN A 136 16.05 -0.58 -7.05
C GLN A 136 15.97 -0.40 -5.52
N THR A 137 14.82 0.06 -5.02
CA THR A 137 14.58 0.31 -3.60
C THR A 137 13.50 -0.62 -3.08
N THR A 138 13.93 -1.67 -2.37
CA THR A 138 13.03 -2.65 -1.75
C THR A 138 13.47 -2.94 -0.32
N SER A 139 12.52 -3.17 0.59
CA SER A 139 12.84 -3.58 1.96
C SER A 139 11.68 -4.32 2.62
N THR A 140 12.03 -5.12 3.65
CA THR A 140 11.07 -5.77 4.53
C THR A 140 11.24 -5.26 5.96
N VAL A 141 10.17 -4.81 6.58
CA VAL A 141 10.12 -4.15 7.88
C VAL A 141 9.42 -5.05 8.91
N TYR A 142 10.04 -5.27 10.07
CA TYR A 142 9.50 -6.08 11.17
C TYR A 142 9.33 -5.31 12.48
N THR A 143 10.05 -4.19 12.64
CA THR A 143 10.14 -3.45 13.89
C THR A 143 9.77 -1.97 13.72
N SER A 144 9.41 -1.32 14.84
CA SER A 144 9.15 0.12 14.84
C SER A 144 10.36 0.97 14.45
N ALA A 145 11.57 0.50 14.76
CA ALA A 145 12.80 1.19 14.34
C ALA A 145 12.99 1.12 12.82
N GLU A 146 12.81 -0.05 12.22
CA GLU A 146 12.86 -0.21 10.77
C GLU A 146 11.74 0.57 10.07
N LEU A 147 10.53 0.62 10.65
CA LEU A 147 9.44 1.45 10.13
C LEU A 147 9.81 2.94 10.13
N ASN A 148 10.46 3.43 11.18
CA ASN A 148 10.93 4.83 11.23
C ASN A 148 11.92 5.14 10.12
N THR A 149 12.76 4.19 9.73
CA THR A 149 13.69 4.32 8.61
C THR A 149 12.96 4.22 7.26
N ALA A 150 11.96 3.36 7.15
CA ALA A 150 11.23 3.12 5.90
C ALA A 150 10.27 4.27 5.53
N ILE A 151 9.68 4.98 6.51
CA ILE A 151 8.73 6.09 6.23
C ILE A 151 9.39 7.18 5.36
N PRO A 152 10.56 7.75 5.68
CA PRO A 152 11.21 8.71 4.80
C PRO A 152 11.50 8.16 3.39
N VAL A 153 11.81 6.88 3.26
CA VAL A 153 12.04 6.22 1.97
C VAL A 153 10.75 6.21 1.13
N LEU A 154 9.60 5.87 1.74
CA LEU A 154 8.29 5.90 1.06
C LEU A 154 7.94 7.30 0.51
N TYR A 155 8.40 8.36 1.16
CA TYR A 155 8.08 9.74 0.79
C TYR A 155 9.07 10.37 -0.17
N ASN A 156 10.37 10.16 0.03
CA ASN A 156 11.41 10.99 -0.54
C ASN A 156 12.31 10.28 -1.56
N GLU A 157 12.44 8.95 -1.45
CA GLU A 157 13.29 8.23 -2.40
C GLU A 157 12.67 8.21 -3.80
N PRO A 158 13.47 8.41 -4.87
CA PRO A 158 13.00 8.21 -6.22
C PRO A 158 12.42 6.80 -6.41
N GLY A 159 11.24 6.72 -6.99
CA GLY A 159 10.53 5.46 -7.25
C GLY A 159 11.05 4.67 -8.45
N PRO A 160 10.50 3.50 -8.68
CA PRO A 160 9.51 2.87 -7.82
C PRO A 160 10.12 2.29 -6.54
N VAL A 161 9.49 2.59 -5.39
CA VAL A 161 9.87 2.08 -4.08
C VAL A 161 8.92 0.96 -3.66
N PHE A 162 9.43 -0.10 -3.03
CA PHE A 162 8.61 -1.20 -2.48
C PHE A 162 9.02 -1.51 -1.04
N VAL A 163 8.06 -1.41 -0.12
CA VAL A 163 8.27 -1.74 1.30
C VAL A 163 7.23 -2.76 1.76
N ASP A 164 7.68 -3.90 2.23
CA ASP A 164 6.85 -4.95 2.83
C ASP A 164 6.89 -4.84 4.36
N VAL A 165 5.81 -4.42 4.99
CA VAL A 165 5.71 -4.26 6.45
C VAL A 165 4.99 -5.44 7.06
N LYS A 166 5.71 -6.28 7.80
CA LYS A 166 5.14 -7.43 8.51
C LYS A 166 4.37 -6.97 9.75
N ILE A 167 3.10 -7.27 9.78
CA ILE A 167 2.16 -6.86 10.82
C ILE A 167 1.49 -8.08 11.46
N THR A 168 0.98 -7.92 12.66
CA THR A 168 0.21 -8.96 13.34
C THR A 168 -1.16 -9.15 12.67
N ALA A 169 -1.63 -10.41 12.63
CA ALA A 169 -2.95 -10.78 12.10
C ALA A 169 -4.05 -10.59 13.16
N VAL A 170 -4.15 -9.39 13.74
CA VAL A 170 -5.16 -9.06 14.75
C VAL A 170 -6.29 -8.27 14.11
N ASP A 171 -7.52 -8.64 14.44
CA ASP A 171 -8.70 -7.91 14.01
C ASP A 171 -8.72 -6.50 14.61
N GLN A 172 -9.13 -5.54 13.80
CA GLN A 172 -9.31 -4.15 14.20
C GLN A 172 -10.76 -3.73 13.89
N PRO A 173 -11.35 -2.81 14.68
CA PRO A 173 -12.68 -2.28 14.37
C PRO A 173 -12.72 -1.70 12.96
N MET A 174 -13.76 -2.01 12.20
CA MET A 174 -13.95 -1.45 10.87
C MET A 174 -14.22 0.05 10.94
N THR A 175 -13.50 0.82 10.09
CA THR A 175 -13.80 2.22 9.81
C THR A 175 -14.08 2.32 8.32
N LEU A 176 -15.35 2.42 7.97
CA LEU A 176 -15.77 2.42 6.57
C LEU A 176 -15.73 3.85 6.01
N PRO A 177 -14.92 4.13 4.97
CA PRO A 177 -15.07 5.36 4.20
C PRO A 177 -16.35 5.32 3.36
N PRO A 178 -16.72 6.42 2.67
CA PRO A 178 -17.81 6.39 1.70
C PRO A 178 -17.64 5.23 0.71
N ARG A 179 -18.72 4.49 0.44
CA ARG A 179 -18.71 3.29 -0.43
C ARG A 179 -19.29 3.53 -1.83
N ASP A 180 -19.80 4.72 -2.08
CA ASP A 180 -20.30 5.11 -3.39
C ASP A 180 -19.13 5.41 -4.33
N GLY A 181 -18.86 4.49 -5.26
CA GLY A 181 -17.77 4.60 -6.22
C GLY A 181 -17.83 5.85 -7.11
N PRO A 182 -19.00 6.22 -7.67
CA PRO A 182 -19.18 7.50 -8.38
C PRO A 182 -18.77 8.71 -7.54
N THR A 183 -19.24 8.80 -6.31
CA THR A 183 -18.88 9.90 -5.38
C THR A 183 -17.37 9.94 -5.10
N LEU A 184 -16.77 8.81 -4.79
CA LEU A 184 -15.32 8.71 -4.55
C LEU A 184 -14.50 9.17 -5.77
N LYS A 185 -14.89 8.70 -6.96
CA LYS A 185 -14.24 9.08 -8.21
C LYS A 185 -14.37 10.58 -8.48
N HIS A 186 -15.57 11.15 -8.33
CA HIS A 186 -15.79 12.58 -8.58
C HIS A 186 -15.00 13.44 -7.58
N ARG A 187 -15.11 13.16 -6.29
CA ARG A 187 -14.37 13.85 -5.23
C ARG A 187 -12.87 13.85 -5.48
N PHE A 188 -12.31 12.67 -5.78
CA PHE A 188 -10.88 12.54 -6.05
C PHE A 188 -10.46 13.31 -7.30
N ARG A 189 -11.26 13.21 -8.39
CA ARG A 189 -10.99 13.92 -9.64
C ARG A 189 -11.06 15.44 -9.48
N GLU A 190 -12.09 15.95 -8.81
CA GLU A 190 -12.24 17.39 -8.53
C GLU A 190 -11.07 17.93 -7.69
N ASN A 191 -10.66 17.17 -6.68
CA ASN A 191 -9.51 17.53 -5.86
C ASN A 191 -8.19 17.57 -6.64
N LEU A 192 -8.04 16.74 -7.68
CA LEU A 192 -6.83 16.71 -8.52
C LEU A 192 -6.81 17.80 -9.61
N LEU A 193 -7.95 18.05 -10.24
CA LEU A 193 -8.04 18.81 -11.49
C LEU A 193 -8.78 20.15 -11.32
N GLY A 194 -9.37 20.40 -10.15
CA GLY A 194 -10.32 21.47 -9.94
C GLY A 194 -11.72 21.14 -10.49
N SER A 195 -12.68 22.03 -10.22
CA SER A 195 -14.01 21.94 -10.82
C SER A 195 -13.89 22.17 -12.34
N VAL A 196 -14.44 21.23 -13.10
CA VAL A 196 -14.53 21.28 -14.58
C VAL A 196 -15.89 21.83 -14.97
#